data_e1f49ebace6a191c18b840e07a457785
#
_entry.id   e1f49ebace6a191c18b840e07a457785
#
_cell.length_a   1.000
_cell.length_b   1.000
_cell.length_c   1.000
_cell.angle_alpha   90.00
_cell.angle_beta   90.00
_cell.angle_gamma   90.00
#
_symmetry.space_group_name_H-M   'P 1'
#
loop_
_entity.id
_entity.type
_entity.pdbx_description
1 polymer ?
#
loop_
_entity_poly.entity_id
_entity_poly.type
_entity_poly.pdbx_seq_one_letter_code
_entity_poly.pdbx_strand_id
1 'polypeptide(L)'
;MDIAKAAVEEAKSRNKNVIIFDTAGRLHIDEDMMDEISKIKAEVGIDETVLVVDAMTGQDAVNVAKTFDEKVGIDGVILTKLDGDTRGGAALSIKAVTGKPILLSLIHI
;
A
#
# COMPACT_ATOMS: atom_id res chain seq x y z
N MET A 1 -10.38 0.71 -14.20
CA MET A 1 -9.29 0.36 -15.12
C MET A 1 -9.05 1.45 -16.18
N ASP A 2 -10.10 1.88 -16.86
CA ASP A 2 -9.97 2.93 -17.88
C ASP A 2 -9.50 4.26 -17.30
N ILE A 3 -9.88 4.54 -16.05
CA ILE A 3 -9.45 5.74 -15.34
C ILE A 3 -7.92 5.75 -15.15
N ALA A 4 -7.33 4.60 -14.81
CA ALA A 4 -5.89 4.51 -14.63
C ALA A 4 -5.13 4.79 -15.93
N LYS A 5 -5.59 4.22 -17.03
CA LYS A 5 -5.00 4.48 -18.35
C LYS A 5 -5.16 5.95 -18.77
N ALA A 6 -6.33 6.51 -18.54
CA ALA A 6 -6.59 7.92 -18.82
C ALA A 6 -5.69 8.83 -17.98
N ALA A 7 -5.44 8.48 -16.71
CA ALA A 7 -4.56 9.24 -15.85
C ALA A 7 -3.11 9.25 -16.37
N VAL A 8 -2.62 8.13 -16.87
CA VAL A 8 -1.27 8.05 -17.44
C VAL A 8 -1.17 8.94 -18.68
N GLU A 9 -2.16 8.90 -19.56
CA GLU A 9 -2.21 9.75 -20.74
C GLU A 9 -2.23 11.25 -20.38
N GLU A 10 -3.05 11.60 -19.40
CA GLU A 10 -3.15 12.97 -18.91
C GLU A 10 -1.82 13.45 -18.32
N ALA A 11 -1.16 12.62 -17.53
CA ALA A 11 0.13 12.94 -16.95
C ALA A 11 1.20 13.19 -18.03
N LYS A 12 1.22 12.36 -19.06
CA LYS A 12 2.13 12.55 -20.19
C LYS A 12 1.86 13.84 -20.94
N SER A 13 0.60 14.16 -21.17
CA SER A 13 0.22 15.39 -21.89
C SER A 13 0.58 16.66 -21.10
N ARG A 14 0.62 16.56 -19.77
CA ARG A 14 0.98 17.67 -18.88
C ARG A 14 2.45 17.67 -18.45
N ASN A 15 3.26 16.76 -18.97
CA ASN A 15 4.67 16.62 -18.63
C ASN A 15 4.92 16.40 -17.13
N LYS A 16 4.10 15.55 -16.51
CA LYS A 16 4.28 15.20 -15.10
C LYS A 16 5.22 14.01 -14.96
N ASN A 17 6.07 14.05 -13.94
CA ASN A 17 7.08 13.03 -13.69
C ASN A 17 6.60 11.93 -12.74
N VAL A 18 5.62 12.23 -11.91
CA VAL A 18 5.15 11.31 -10.87
C VAL A 18 3.64 11.19 -10.95
N ILE A 19 3.15 9.96 -10.88
CA ILE A 19 1.73 9.66 -10.82
C ILE A 19 1.49 8.81 -9.58
N ILE A 20 0.55 9.24 -8.74
CA ILE A 20 0.15 8.49 -7.56
C ILE A 20 -1.28 8.03 -7.76
N PHE A 21 -1.48 6.71 -7.71
CA PHE A 21 -2.82 6.12 -7.75
C PHE A 21 -3.27 5.83 -6.32
N ASP A 22 -4.25 6.59 -5.86
CA ASP A 22 -4.84 6.38 -4.55
C ASP A 22 -6.07 5.49 -4.72
N THR A 23 -6.03 4.32 -4.11
CA THR A 23 -7.13 3.37 -4.19
C THR A 23 -8.03 3.50 -2.96
N ALA A 24 -9.29 3.06 -3.12
CA ALA A 24 -10.24 3.14 -2.02
C ALA A 24 -9.77 2.33 -0.82
N GLY A 25 -9.70 2.96 0.35
CA GLY A 25 -9.38 2.28 1.59
C GLY A 25 -10.58 1.49 2.10
N ARG A 26 -10.33 0.27 2.58
CA ARG A 26 -11.35 -0.56 3.19
C ARG A 26 -10.84 -1.10 4.51
N LEU A 27 -11.76 -1.32 5.45
CA LEU A 27 -11.42 -1.83 6.77
C LEU A 27 -11.04 -3.31 6.75
N HIS A 28 -11.48 -4.04 5.72
CA HIS A 28 -11.22 -5.46 5.58
C HIS A 28 -10.54 -5.77 4.25
N ILE A 29 -9.80 -6.87 4.24
CA ILE A 29 -9.21 -7.41 3.02
C ILE A 29 -10.35 -7.86 2.10
N ASP A 30 -10.38 -7.29 0.90
CA ASP A 30 -11.39 -7.56 -0.11
C ASP A 30 -10.69 -8.12 -1.34
N GLU A 31 -11.04 -9.34 -1.72
CA GLU A 31 -10.41 -9.99 -2.88
C GLU A 31 -10.69 -9.23 -4.17
N ASP A 32 -11.90 -8.69 -4.32
CA ASP A 32 -12.23 -7.90 -5.51
C ASP A 32 -11.37 -6.66 -5.62
N MET A 33 -11.12 -6.00 -4.49
CA MET A 33 -10.23 -4.83 -4.44
C MET A 33 -8.80 -5.22 -4.79
N MET A 34 -8.30 -6.33 -4.27
CA MET A 34 -6.96 -6.80 -4.56
C MET A 34 -6.80 -7.21 -6.03
N ASP A 35 -7.81 -7.84 -6.60
CA ASP A 35 -7.81 -8.17 -8.03
C ASP A 35 -7.80 -6.92 -8.89
N GLU A 36 -8.56 -5.91 -8.52
CA GLU A 36 -8.58 -4.63 -9.22
C GLU A 36 -7.21 -3.95 -9.18
N ILE A 37 -6.58 -3.91 -8.01
CA ILE A 37 -5.24 -3.33 -7.85
C ILE A 37 -4.22 -4.12 -8.69
N SER A 38 -4.31 -5.45 -8.68
CA SER A 38 -3.40 -6.28 -9.48
C SER A 38 -3.54 -6.01 -10.97
N LYS A 39 -4.78 -5.81 -11.44
CA LYS A 39 -5.03 -5.47 -12.83
C LYS A 39 -4.46 -4.10 -13.20
N ILE A 40 -4.66 -3.10 -12.37
CA ILE A 40 -4.09 -1.78 -12.58
C ILE A 40 -2.57 -1.87 -12.66
N LYS A 41 -1.97 -2.57 -11.72
CA LYS A 41 -0.52 -2.76 -11.67
C LYS A 41 0.03 -3.39 -12.96
N ALA A 42 -0.66 -4.40 -13.47
CA ALA A 42 -0.24 -5.10 -14.67
C ALA A 42 -0.42 -4.24 -15.93
N GLU A 43 -1.51 -3.49 -16.02
CA GLU A 43 -1.85 -2.77 -17.25
C GLU A 43 -1.15 -1.43 -17.42
N VAL A 44 -0.92 -0.70 -16.33
CA VAL A 44 -0.27 0.62 -16.44
C VAL A 44 1.21 0.60 -16.09
N GLY A 45 1.76 -0.54 -15.68
CA GLY A 45 3.17 -0.67 -15.38
C GLY A 45 3.59 0.14 -14.16
N ILE A 46 3.04 -0.19 -13.00
CA ILE A 46 3.33 0.49 -11.74
C ILE A 46 4.78 0.23 -11.32
N ASP A 47 5.51 1.29 -11.02
CA ASP A 47 6.90 1.20 -10.59
C ASP A 47 7.02 0.81 -9.12
N GLU A 48 6.14 1.31 -8.28
CA GLU A 48 6.21 1.07 -6.84
C GLU A 48 4.81 0.96 -6.24
N THR A 49 4.61 -0.05 -5.43
CA THR A 49 3.34 -0.29 -4.72
C THR A 49 3.59 -0.18 -3.23
N VAL A 50 2.89 0.72 -2.57
CA VAL A 50 3.07 1.01 -1.15
C VAL A 50 1.76 0.75 -0.42
N LEU A 51 1.84 0.01 0.68
CA LEU A 51 0.70 -0.27 1.53
C LEU A 51 0.70 0.67 2.72
N VAL A 52 -0.44 1.31 2.98
CA VAL A 52 -0.63 2.15 4.17
C VAL A 52 -1.44 1.38 5.19
N VAL A 53 -0.91 1.19 6.38
CA VAL A 53 -1.59 0.47 7.45
C VAL A 53 -1.51 1.24 8.76
N ASP A 54 -2.50 0.99 9.62
CA ASP A 54 -2.61 1.60 10.93
C ASP A 54 -1.90 0.73 11.97
N ALA A 55 -0.85 1.26 12.59
CA ALA A 55 -0.06 0.52 13.56
C ALA A 55 -0.87 0.14 14.81
N MET A 56 -1.94 0.88 15.11
CA MET A 56 -2.78 0.60 16.29
C MET A 56 -3.61 -0.67 16.13
N THR A 57 -3.79 -1.18 14.92
CA THR A 57 -4.53 -2.43 14.71
C THR A 57 -3.70 -3.68 15.05
N GLY A 58 -2.42 -3.51 15.36
CA GLY A 58 -1.57 -4.60 15.84
C GLY A 58 -1.46 -5.77 14.87
N GLN A 59 -1.89 -6.95 15.29
CA GLN A 59 -1.78 -8.15 14.47
C GLN A 59 -2.59 -8.06 13.17
N ASP A 60 -3.68 -7.31 13.15
CA ASP A 60 -4.44 -7.10 11.92
C ASP A 60 -3.62 -6.37 10.86
N ALA A 61 -2.81 -5.39 11.27
CA ALA A 61 -1.91 -4.71 10.34
C ALA A 61 -0.91 -5.69 9.72
N VAL A 62 -0.38 -6.60 10.52
CA VAL A 62 0.56 -7.62 10.05
C VAL A 62 -0.12 -8.56 9.06
N ASN A 63 -1.33 -9.01 9.36
CA ASN A 63 -2.09 -9.91 8.50
C ASN A 63 -2.44 -9.25 7.17
N VAL A 64 -2.84 -7.98 7.19
CA VAL A 64 -3.14 -7.21 5.98
C VAL A 64 -1.89 -7.09 5.12
N ALA A 65 -0.76 -6.73 5.72
CA ALA A 65 0.50 -6.57 4.99
C ALA A 65 0.93 -7.89 4.34
N LYS A 66 0.84 -8.99 5.07
CA LYS A 66 1.17 -10.31 4.54
C LYS A 66 0.31 -10.68 3.35
N THR A 67 -1.00 -10.49 3.48
CA THR A 67 -1.95 -10.84 2.42
C THR A 67 -1.73 -9.99 1.16
N PHE A 68 -1.54 -8.69 1.32
CA PHE A 68 -1.26 -7.80 0.19
C PHE A 68 0.06 -8.15 -0.49
N ASP A 69 1.08 -8.49 0.28
CA ASP A 69 2.37 -8.87 -0.29
C ASP A 69 2.27 -10.16 -1.10
N GLU A 70 1.52 -11.14 -0.60
CA GLU A 70 1.33 -12.42 -1.30
C GLU A 70 0.48 -12.28 -2.56
N LYS A 71 -0.57 -11.46 -2.53
CA LYS A 71 -1.54 -11.39 -3.64
C LYS A 71 -1.25 -10.30 -4.65
N VAL A 72 -0.76 -9.16 -4.21
CA VAL A 72 -0.51 -8.00 -5.08
C VAL A 72 0.98 -7.76 -5.26
N GLY A 73 1.76 -8.00 -4.22
CA GLY A 73 3.17 -7.64 -4.19
C GLY A 73 3.36 -6.17 -3.83
N ILE A 74 3.94 -5.91 -2.67
CA ILE A 74 4.21 -4.55 -2.20
C ILE A 74 5.71 -4.30 -2.18
N ASP A 75 6.10 -3.06 -2.37
CA ASP A 75 7.50 -2.65 -2.33
C ASP A 75 7.89 -2.03 -0.99
N GLY A 76 6.91 -1.55 -0.25
CA GLY A 76 7.14 -0.98 1.06
C GLY A 76 5.84 -0.70 1.80
N VAL A 77 5.97 -0.28 3.05
CA VAL A 77 4.84 -0.03 3.94
C VAL A 77 4.97 1.35 4.57
N ILE A 78 3.86 2.05 4.67
CA ILE A 78 3.75 3.28 5.46
C ILE A 78 2.89 2.94 6.68
N LEU A 79 3.43 3.19 7.87
CA LEU A 79 2.70 2.99 9.11
C LEU A 79 2.17 4.30 9.65
N THR A 80 0.88 4.33 9.94
CA THR A 80 0.24 5.48 10.58
C THR A 80 0.00 5.18 12.05
N LYS A 81 -0.19 6.23 12.84
CA LYS A 81 -0.53 6.14 14.27
C LYS A 81 0.47 5.31 15.08
N LEU A 82 1.72 5.47 14.79
CA LEU A 82 2.79 4.68 15.43
C LEU A 82 2.90 4.96 16.92
N ASP A 83 2.45 6.12 17.39
CA ASP A 83 2.42 6.47 18.81
C ASP A 83 1.56 5.52 19.66
N GLY A 84 0.58 4.85 19.04
CA GLY A 84 -0.22 3.82 19.69
C GLY A 84 0.47 2.47 19.82
N ASP A 85 1.58 2.28 19.10
CA ASP A 85 2.37 1.06 19.13
C ASP A 85 3.67 1.31 19.90
N THR A 86 3.59 1.33 21.22
CA THR A 86 4.66 1.80 22.11
C THR A 86 5.97 1.02 22.00
N ARG A 87 5.92 -0.21 21.50
CA ARG A 87 7.12 -1.05 21.35
C ARG A 87 7.56 -1.22 19.91
N GLY A 88 6.86 -0.59 18.97
CA GLY A 88 7.14 -0.77 17.56
C GLY A 88 6.89 -2.18 17.06
N GLY A 89 6.02 -2.94 17.75
CA GLY A 89 5.80 -4.35 17.45
C GLY A 89 5.21 -4.59 16.07
N ALA A 90 4.28 -3.75 15.63
CA ALA A 90 3.68 -3.87 14.31
C ALA A 90 4.73 -3.68 13.21
N ALA A 91 5.60 -2.67 13.35
CA ALA A 91 6.65 -2.42 12.37
C ALA A 91 7.62 -3.58 12.25
N LEU A 92 8.09 -4.09 13.40
CA LEU A 92 9.01 -5.22 13.43
C LEU A 92 8.39 -6.48 12.85
N SER A 93 7.13 -6.76 13.19
CA SER A 93 6.42 -7.94 12.71
C SER A 93 6.16 -7.86 11.21
N ILE A 94 5.75 -6.71 10.70
CA ILE A 94 5.51 -6.51 9.27
C ILE A 94 6.81 -6.76 8.49
N LYS A 95 7.91 -6.18 8.93
CA LYS A 95 9.19 -6.38 8.26
C LYS A 95 9.63 -7.84 8.30
N ALA A 96 9.43 -8.51 9.43
CA ALA A 96 9.80 -9.93 9.58
C ALA A 96 8.95 -10.83 8.68
N VAL A 97 7.66 -10.57 8.55
CA VAL A 97 6.73 -11.40 7.78
C VAL A 97 6.84 -11.14 6.28
N THR A 98 6.95 -9.88 5.87
CA THR A 98 6.96 -9.52 4.45
C THR A 98 8.36 -9.36 3.88
N GLY A 99 9.34 -9.07 4.71
CA GLY A 99 10.68 -8.71 4.26
C GLY A 99 10.75 -7.34 3.59
N LYS A 100 9.67 -6.57 3.59
CA LYS A 100 9.61 -5.28 2.93
C LYS A 100 9.95 -4.14 3.89
N PRO A 101 10.57 -3.05 3.39
CA PRO A 101 10.95 -1.95 4.25
C PRO A 101 9.75 -1.12 4.72
N ILE A 102 9.89 -0.54 5.90
CA ILE A 102 8.97 0.49 6.37
C ILE A 102 9.50 1.81 5.80
N LEU A 103 8.81 2.34 4.81
CA LEU A 103 9.23 3.54 4.10
C LEU A 103 9.01 4.81 4.90
N LEU A 104 7.93 4.83 5.68
CA LEU A 104 7.54 6.00 6.44
C LEU A 104 6.74 5.58 7.66
N SER A 105 7.08 6.15 8.80
CA SER A 105 6.37 5.93 10.04
C SER A 105 5.78 7.25 10.50
N LEU A 106 4.47 7.29 10.66
CA LEU A 106 3.75 8.50 11.01
C LEU A 106 3.11 8.37 12.38
N ILE A 107 3.28 9.41 13.18
CA ILE A 107 2.63 9.53 14.48
C ILE A 107 1.21 10.03 14.27
N HIS A 108 1.04 10.90 13.30
CA HIS A 108 -0.16 11.68 13.14
C HIS A 108 -0.51 11.82 11.66
N ILE A 109 -1.75 11.58 11.32
CA ILE A 109 -2.18 11.72 9.94
C ILE A 109 -3.58 12.28 9.85
#